data_a29642e3a4da8242a2183a4d17fdd014
#
_entry.id   a29642e3a4da8242a2183a4d17fdd014
#
_cell.length_a   1.000
_cell.length_b   1.000
_cell.length_c   1.000
_cell.angle_alpha   90.00
_cell.angle_beta   90.00
_cell.angle_gamma   90.00
#
_symmetry.space_group_name_H-M   'P 1'
#
loop_
_entity.id
_entity.type
_entity.pdbx_description
1 polymer ?
#
loop_
_entity_poly.entity_id
_entity_poly.type
_entity_poly.pdbx_seq_one_letter_code
_entity_poly.pdbx_strand_id
1 'polypeptide(L)'
;MKLRLQPIRVFCFHQVSESYDPNLYCYTDWISLYDFKSVLESIKREGYQFISLEEAYHHIKHDFIRTRKYAVLTADDGLKCQLELIPWLEQNNIPLTMFLNVETLSGDRCGEPVMEYFNITSKEQEHKHAILYATANDIASVQSPIVSFGLHGFDHRDSMYISNNDFAISVQECQKYLNKITSTIPFYAYAYGSCTNAHNSTLKQAHLIPVYMNGYQNYNDHRCIHRELIK
;
A
#
# COMPACT_ATOMS: atom_id res chain seq x y z
N MET A 1 35.48 13.85 2.82
CA MET A 1 34.09 13.74 2.35
C MET A 1 33.28 13.07 3.46
N LYS A 2 32.34 13.77 4.12
CA LYS A 2 31.51 13.12 5.14
C LYS A 2 30.58 12.14 4.40
N LEU A 3 30.73 10.84 4.65
CA LEU A 3 29.77 9.82 4.18
C LEU A 3 28.40 10.16 4.78
N ARG A 4 27.49 10.59 3.94
CA ARG A 4 26.14 11.01 4.35
C ARG A 4 25.21 9.81 4.22
N LEU A 5 24.47 9.49 5.26
CA LEU A 5 23.42 8.49 5.19
C LEU A 5 22.33 8.97 4.21
N GLN A 6 22.19 8.28 3.08
CA GLN A 6 21.12 8.58 2.12
C GLN A 6 19.81 8.03 2.65
N PRO A 7 18.70 8.82 2.64
CA PRO A 7 17.39 8.31 3.01
C PRO A 7 16.88 7.31 1.96
N ILE A 8 15.99 6.44 2.39
CA ILE A 8 15.18 5.61 1.49
C ILE A 8 13.84 6.30 1.30
N ARG A 9 13.47 6.58 0.06
CA ARG A 9 12.17 7.15 -0.29
C ARG A 9 11.18 6.03 -0.55
N VAL A 10 10.03 6.09 0.09
CA VAL A 10 8.95 5.12 -0.10
C VAL A 10 7.74 5.86 -0.64
N PHE A 11 7.33 5.46 -1.83
CA PHE A 11 6.23 6.08 -2.55
C PHE A 11 4.97 5.25 -2.44
N CYS A 12 3.82 5.92 -2.38
CA CYS A 12 2.51 5.31 -2.42
C CYS A 12 1.69 5.87 -3.57
N PHE A 13 0.89 5.04 -4.21
CA PHE A 13 -0.15 5.44 -5.16
C PHE A 13 -1.42 4.62 -4.92
N HIS A 14 -2.54 5.06 -5.49
CA HIS A 14 -3.82 4.35 -5.41
C HIS A 14 -4.33 4.04 -6.82
N GLN A 15 -4.94 5.00 -7.48
CA GLN A 15 -5.65 4.83 -8.74
C GLN A 15 -4.81 5.32 -9.93
N VAL A 16 -4.60 4.43 -10.91
CA VAL A 16 -3.86 4.73 -12.14
C VAL A 16 -4.69 4.28 -13.33
N SER A 17 -4.94 5.17 -14.29
CA SER A 17 -5.62 4.82 -15.54
C SER A 17 -5.23 5.76 -16.66
N GLU A 18 -5.56 5.40 -17.93
CA GLU A 18 -5.29 6.24 -19.10
C GLU A 18 -6.03 7.59 -19.02
N SER A 19 -7.26 7.59 -18.48
CA SER A 19 -8.09 8.78 -18.38
C SER A 19 -8.87 8.79 -17.07
N TYR A 20 -9.14 9.99 -16.58
CA TYR A 20 -9.97 10.17 -15.37
C TYR A 20 -11.45 9.92 -15.67
N ASP A 21 -12.06 9.02 -14.90
CA ASP A 21 -13.52 8.85 -14.87
C ASP A 21 -14.04 9.23 -13.47
N PRO A 22 -14.78 10.34 -13.34
CA PRO A 22 -15.31 10.80 -12.05
C PRO A 22 -16.36 9.87 -11.44
N ASN A 23 -16.87 8.92 -12.21
CA ASN A 23 -17.79 7.91 -11.70
C ASN A 23 -17.08 6.71 -11.06
N LEU A 24 -15.80 6.53 -11.37
CA LEU A 24 -14.99 5.41 -10.88
C LEU A 24 -13.90 5.85 -9.92
N TYR A 25 -13.27 7.01 -10.14
CA TYR A 25 -12.06 7.39 -9.45
C TYR A 25 -12.26 8.59 -8.53
N CYS A 26 -11.61 8.56 -7.37
CA CYS A 26 -11.44 9.73 -6.52
C CYS A 26 -10.33 10.62 -7.11
N TYR A 27 -10.63 11.86 -7.42
CA TYR A 27 -9.66 12.78 -8.05
C TYR A 27 -8.39 12.98 -7.21
N THR A 28 -8.52 12.95 -5.90
CA THR A 28 -7.37 13.16 -5.00
C THR A 28 -6.36 12.03 -5.01
N ASP A 29 -6.79 10.82 -5.40
CA ASP A 29 -6.01 9.59 -5.34
C ASP A 29 -5.70 9.01 -6.74
N TRP A 30 -6.16 9.70 -7.78
CA TRP A 30 -5.95 9.32 -9.18
C TRP A 30 -4.73 10.03 -9.78
N ILE A 31 -4.00 9.29 -10.60
CA ILE A 31 -2.94 9.80 -11.48
C ILE A 31 -3.07 9.17 -12.86
N SER A 32 -2.76 9.91 -13.93
CA SER A 32 -2.73 9.32 -15.26
C SER A 32 -1.61 8.28 -15.41
N LEU A 33 -1.83 7.24 -16.22
CA LEU A 33 -0.80 6.24 -16.50
C LEU A 33 0.48 6.86 -17.07
N TYR A 34 0.35 7.90 -17.91
CA TYR A 34 1.48 8.63 -18.46
C TYR A 34 2.29 9.35 -17.37
N ASP A 35 1.62 10.10 -16.48
CA ASP A 35 2.30 10.84 -15.42
C ASP A 35 2.90 9.87 -14.39
N PHE A 36 2.20 8.80 -14.03
CA PHE A 36 2.71 7.75 -13.15
C PHE A 36 4.03 7.18 -13.67
N LYS A 37 4.07 6.75 -14.93
CA LYS A 37 5.29 6.24 -15.56
C LYS A 37 6.39 7.31 -15.60
N SER A 38 6.05 8.53 -15.96
CA SER A 38 6.98 9.66 -16.02
C SER A 38 7.62 9.98 -14.66
N VAL A 39 6.85 9.92 -13.57
CA VAL A 39 7.35 10.09 -12.20
C VAL A 39 8.35 9.00 -11.85
N LEU A 40 8.03 7.72 -12.09
CA LEU A 40 8.94 6.61 -11.77
C LEU A 40 10.23 6.66 -12.58
N GLU A 41 10.15 7.02 -13.84
CA GLU A 41 11.35 7.24 -14.69
C GLU A 41 12.18 8.45 -14.21
N SER A 42 11.53 9.52 -13.72
CA SER A 42 12.25 10.66 -13.15
C SER A 42 13.02 10.27 -11.89
N ILE A 43 12.42 9.47 -11.01
CA ILE A 43 13.07 8.93 -9.81
C ILE A 43 14.31 8.12 -10.20
N LYS A 44 14.23 7.27 -11.23
CA LYS A 44 15.39 6.53 -11.75
C LYS A 44 16.48 7.49 -12.30
N ARG A 45 16.10 8.51 -13.06
CA ARG A 45 17.05 9.52 -13.58
C ARG A 45 17.74 10.32 -12.49
N GLU A 46 17.10 10.50 -11.34
CA GLU A 46 17.72 11.10 -10.14
C GLU A 46 18.74 10.17 -9.45
N GLY A 47 18.91 8.96 -9.98
CA GLY A 47 19.87 7.96 -9.49
C GLY A 47 19.33 7.06 -8.38
N TYR A 48 18.02 6.99 -8.19
CA TYR A 48 17.40 6.02 -7.29
C TYR A 48 17.31 4.65 -7.95
N GLN A 49 17.64 3.62 -7.19
CA GLN A 49 17.36 2.22 -7.52
C GLN A 49 16.08 1.79 -6.79
N PHE A 50 15.11 1.23 -7.52
CA PHE A 50 13.94 0.63 -6.89
C PHE A 50 14.29 -0.72 -6.28
N ILE A 51 13.85 -0.92 -5.03
CA ILE A 51 14.02 -2.14 -4.25
C ILE A 51 12.69 -2.53 -3.57
N SER A 52 12.57 -3.76 -3.08
CA SER A 52 11.40 -4.19 -2.34
C SER A 52 11.30 -3.48 -0.97
N LEU A 53 10.11 -3.46 -0.37
CA LEU A 53 9.92 -2.89 0.96
C LEU A 53 10.68 -3.66 2.03
N GLU A 54 10.78 -4.98 1.90
CA GLU A 54 11.55 -5.82 2.82
C GLU A 54 13.05 -5.53 2.73
N GLU A 55 13.59 -5.39 1.51
CA GLU A 55 14.98 -5.00 1.29
C GLU A 55 15.26 -3.61 1.85
N ALA A 56 14.36 -2.64 1.61
CA ALA A 56 14.46 -1.31 2.16
C ALA A 56 14.47 -1.32 3.70
N TYR A 57 13.58 -2.09 4.30
CA TYR A 57 13.54 -2.25 5.76
C TYR A 57 14.81 -2.88 6.32
N HIS A 58 15.38 -3.87 5.61
CA HIS A 58 16.68 -4.45 5.98
C HIS A 58 17.77 -3.37 5.98
N HIS A 59 17.85 -2.55 4.95
CA HIS A 59 18.79 -1.42 4.87
C HIS A 59 18.56 -0.36 5.96
N ILE A 60 17.30 -0.04 6.29
CA ILE A 60 16.96 0.89 7.37
C ILE A 60 17.46 0.36 8.72
N LYS A 61 17.33 -0.93 8.94
CA LYS A 61 17.64 -1.59 10.20
C LYS A 61 19.15 -1.82 10.41
N HIS A 62 19.88 -2.12 9.34
CA HIS A 62 21.24 -2.64 9.46
C HIS A 62 22.32 -1.72 8.88
N ASP A 63 21.98 -0.81 7.95
CA ASP A 63 22.97 0.05 7.32
C ASP A 63 23.08 1.40 8.04
N PHE A 64 24.17 1.61 8.75
CA PHE A 64 24.49 2.89 9.34
C PHE A 64 25.11 3.89 8.33
N ILE A 65 25.56 3.41 7.17
CA ILE A 65 26.09 4.20 6.06
C ILE A 65 25.46 3.71 4.77
N ARG A 66 24.71 4.59 4.08
CA ARG A 66 24.18 4.34 2.74
C ARG A 66 24.65 5.42 1.79
N THR A 67 25.37 5.04 0.76
CA THR A 67 25.81 5.93 -0.33
C THR A 67 24.92 5.83 -1.55
N ARG A 68 24.20 4.70 -1.73
CA ARG A 68 23.22 4.51 -2.80
C ARG A 68 21.88 5.12 -2.42
N LYS A 69 21.18 5.62 -3.41
CA LYS A 69 19.80 6.11 -3.28
C LYS A 69 18.83 4.98 -3.60
N TYR A 70 17.94 4.68 -2.66
CA TYR A 70 16.92 3.65 -2.84
C TYR A 70 15.53 4.24 -2.81
N ALA A 71 14.66 3.70 -3.67
CA ALA A 71 13.24 3.99 -3.75
C ALA A 71 12.44 2.70 -3.61
N VAL A 72 11.25 2.80 -3.01
CA VAL A 72 10.27 1.72 -2.90
C VAL A 72 8.96 2.21 -3.46
N LEU A 73 8.25 1.34 -4.17
CA LEU A 73 6.91 1.60 -4.67
C LEU A 73 5.90 0.77 -3.87
N THR A 74 4.87 1.44 -3.36
CA THR A 74 3.75 0.79 -2.67
C THR A 74 2.42 1.26 -3.25
N ALA A 75 1.38 0.43 -3.11
CA ALA A 75 0.02 0.76 -3.51
C ALA A 75 -0.96 0.35 -2.40
N ASP A 76 -2.00 1.13 -2.17
CA ASP A 76 -3.02 0.83 -1.17
C ASP A 76 -4.33 0.36 -1.83
N ASP A 77 -5.25 -0.22 -1.04
CA ASP A 77 -6.63 -0.60 -1.35
C ASP A 77 -6.81 -1.88 -2.18
N GLY A 78 -5.80 -2.41 -2.84
CA GLY A 78 -5.95 -3.62 -3.67
C GLY A 78 -6.78 -3.40 -4.93
N LEU A 79 -6.52 -2.32 -5.67
CA LEU A 79 -7.25 -1.96 -6.88
C LEU A 79 -6.82 -2.79 -8.09
N LYS A 80 -7.74 -3.09 -9.03
CA LYS A 80 -7.44 -3.84 -10.26
C LYS A 80 -6.41 -3.15 -11.15
N CYS A 81 -6.48 -1.82 -11.26
CA CYS A 81 -5.50 -1.05 -12.04
C CYS A 81 -4.05 -1.25 -11.55
N GLN A 82 -3.86 -1.57 -10.28
CA GLN A 82 -2.54 -1.88 -9.73
C GLN A 82 -2.00 -3.21 -10.28
N LEU A 83 -2.86 -4.21 -10.45
CA LEU A 83 -2.50 -5.50 -11.06
C LEU A 83 -2.14 -5.35 -12.55
N GLU A 84 -2.85 -4.48 -13.26
CA GLU A 84 -2.60 -4.18 -14.67
C GLU A 84 -1.24 -3.54 -14.92
N LEU A 85 -0.64 -2.90 -13.89
CA LEU A 85 0.70 -2.31 -13.97
C LEU A 85 1.83 -3.35 -13.85
N ILE A 86 1.57 -4.53 -13.30
CA ILE A 86 2.60 -5.53 -12.97
C ILE A 86 3.51 -5.86 -14.17
N PRO A 87 3.00 -6.14 -15.39
CA PRO A 87 3.88 -6.46 -16.51
C PRO A 87 4.85 -5.33 -16.87
N TRP A 88 4.41 -4.07 -16.79
CA TRP A 88 5.27 -2.92 -17.03
C TRP A 88 6.30 -2.73 -15.91
N LEU A 89 5.90 -2.92 -14.66
CA LEU A 89 6.79 -2.83 -13.49
C LEU A 89 7.88 -3.92 -13.54
N GLU A 90 7.55 -5.15 -13.94
CA GLU A 90 8.51 -6.23 -14.18
C GLU A 90 9.54 -5.88 -15.23
N GLN A 91 9.09 -5.42 -16.40
CA GLN A 91 9.98 -5.00 -17.49
C GLN A 91 10.95 -3.89 -17.06
N ASN A 92 10.54 -3.08 -16.09
CA ASN A 92 11.33 -1.96 -15.58
C ASN A 92 12.08 -2.28 -14.27
N ASN A 93 12.02 -3.51 -13.76
CA ASN A 93 12.60 -3.92 -12.49
C ASN A 93 12.21 -3.00 -11.32
N ILE A 94 10.91 -2.73 -11.18
CA ILE A 94 10.33 -1.92 -10.10
C ILE A 94 9.49 -2.82 -9.20
N PRO A 95 10.01 -3.26 -8.04
CA PRO A 95 9.21 -4.02 -7.08
C PRO A 95 8.02 -3.21 -6.57
N LEU A 96 6.90 -3.91 -6.34
CA LEU A 96 5.65 -3.35 -5.84
C LEU A 96 5.22 -4.06 -4.56
N THR A 97 4.90 -3.30 -3.52
CA THR A 97 4.17 -3.81 -2.36
C THR A 97 2.74 -3.29 -2.41
N MET A 98 1.76 -4.20 -2.46
CA MET A 98 0.34 -3.86 -2.39
C MET A 98 -0.17 -4.08 -0.98
N PHE A 99 -0.75 -3.06 -0.37
CA PHE A 99 -1.41 -3.14 0.92
C PHE A 99 -2.90 -3.42 0.70
N LEU A 100 -3.35 -4.59 1.19
CA LEU A 100 -4.66 -5.13 0.88
C LEU A 100 -5.65 -4.91 2.02
N ASN A 101 -6.82 -4.45 1.67
CA ASN A 101 -8.00 -4.40 2.51
C ASN A 101 -8.87 -5.63 2.27
N VAL A 102 -9.35 -6.28 3.33
CA VAL A 102 -10.06 -7.57 3.20
C VAL A 102 -11.45 -7.41 2.61
N GLU A 103 -12.21 -6.41 3.06
CA GLU A 103 -13.60 -6.25 2.58
C GLU A 103 -13.67 -5.90 1.10
N THR A 104 -12.68 -5.19 0.58
CA THR A 104 -12.61 -4.89 -0.85
C THR A 104 -12.32 -6.13 -1.68
N LEU A 105 -11.57 -7.11 -1.13
CA LEU A 105 -11.21 -8.35 -1.82
C LEU A 105 -12.28 -9.44 -1.74
N SER A 106 -13.21 -9.37 -0.81
CA SER A 106 -14.15 -10.49 -0.56
C SER A 106 -15.13 -10.72 -1.72
N GLY A 107 -15.41 -9.70 -2.53
CA GLY A 107 -16.34 -9.80 -3.66
C GLY A 107 -17.81 -10.09 -3.30
N ASP A 108 -18.03 -10.69 -2.14
CA ASP A 108 -19.37 -11.09 -1.65
C ASP A 108 -20.02 -10.03 -0.75
N ARG A 109 -19.27 -9.06 -0.31
CA ARG A 109 -19.75 -7.91 0.47
C ARG A 109 -18.98 -6.67 0.06
N CYS A 110 -19.67 -5.75 -0.63
CA CYS A 110 -19.33 -4.34 -0.45
C CYS A 110 -19.55 -4.07 1.03
N GLY A 111 -18.48 -4.00 1.83
CA GLY A 111 -18.61 -3.66 3.23
C GLY A 111 -19.30 -2.32 3.40
N GLU A 112 -20.16 -2.17 4.41
CA GLU A 112 -20.78 -0.88 4.71
C GLU A 112 -19.78 0.27 4.77
N PRO A 113 -18.56 0.13 5.32
CA PRO A 113 -17.54 1.18 5.32
C PRO A 113 -17.04 1.59 3.93
N VAL A 114 -16.90 0.63 3.01
CA VAL A 114 -16.59 0.95 1.59
C VAL A 114 -17.78 1.65 0.96
N MET A 115 -19.01 1.25 1.33
CA MET A 115 -20.22 1.91 0.90
C MET A 115 -20.33 3.33 1.45
N GLU A 116 -19.93 3.59 2.69
CA GLU A 116 -19.86 4.95 3.26
C GLU A 116 -18.82 5.81 2.54
N TYR A 117 -17.62 5.29 2.31
CA TYR A 117 -16.55 6.00 1.62
C TYR A 117 -16.90 6.40 0.19
N PHE A 118 -17.61 5.52 -0.54
CA PHE A 118 -18.04 5.76 -1.92
C PHE A 118 -19.51 6.14 -2.05
N ASN A 119 -20.24 6.36 -0.95
CA ASN A 119 -21.71 6.56 -0.96
C ASN A 119 -22.44 5.46 -1.76
N ILE A 120 -22.02 4.20 -1.62
CA ILE A 120 -22.57 3.08 -2.39
C ILE A 120 -23.91 2.66 -1.79
N THR A 121 -25.00 3.02 -2.43
CA THR A 121 -26.38 2.72 -2.00
C THR A 121 -27.19 1.91 -3.02
N SER A 122 -26.59 1.47 -4.13
CA SER A 122 -27.31 0.85 -5.23
C SER A 122 -26.53 -0.26 -5.93
N LYS A 123 -27.24 -1.10 -6.74
CA LYS A 123 -26.62 -2.12 -7.61
C LYS A 123 -25.62 -1.54 -8.62
N GLU A 124 -25.80 -0.30 -9.04
CA GLU A 124 -24.87 0.39 -9.92
C GLU A 124 -23.52 0.58 -9.24
N GLN A 125 -23.53 0.85 -7.95
CA GLN A 125 -22.33 1.03 -7.14
C GLN A 125 -21.63 -0.31 -6.82
N GLU A 126 -22.39 -1.41 -6.61
CA GLU A 126 -21.82 -2.75 -6.54
C GLU A 126 -21.05 -3.09 -7.82
N HIS A 127 -21.62 -2.72 -8.98
CA HIS A 127 -20.95 -2.91 -10.27
C HIS A 127 -19.67 -2.09 -10.38
N LYS A 128 -19.68 -0.82 -9.95
CA LYS A 128 -18.48 0.03 -9.91
C LYS A 128 -17.41 -0.55 -8.99
N HIS A 129 -17.79 -1.02 -7.81
CA HIS A 129 -16.88 -1.67 -6.89
C HIS A 129 -16.21 -2.90 -7.53
N ALA A 130 -16.97 -3.75 -8.20
CA ALA A 130 -16.45 -4.92 -8.90
C ALA A 130 -15.49 -4.57 -10.07
N ILE A 131 -15.60 -3.37 -10.63
CA ILE A 131 -14.67 -2.87 -11.65
C ILE A 131 -13.37 -2.36 -10.99
N LEU A 132 -13.48 -1.68 -9.86
CA LEU A 132 -12.34 -1.01 -9.21
C LEU A 132 -11.43 -1.97 -8.45
N TYR A 133 -11.99 -2.87 -7.65
CA TYR A 133 -11.23 -3.68 -6.70
C TYR A 133 -10.89 -5.07 -7.25
N ALA A 134 -9.69 -5.53 -6.93
CA ALA A 134 -9.28 -6.90 -7.17
C ALA A 134 -10.07 -7.86 -6.26
N THR A 135 -10.39 -9.03 -6.78
CA THR A 135 -10.96 -10.12 -5.97
C THR A 135 -9.87 -10.92 -5.25
N ALA A 136 -10.25 -11.72 -4.28
CA ALA A 136 -9.34 -12.68 -3.63
C ALA A 136 -8.68 -13.62 -4.66
N ASN A 137 -9.41 -14.03 -5.70
CA ASN A 137 -8.88 -14.87 -6.78
C ASN A 137 -7.88 -14.12 -7.66
N ASP A 138 -8.10 -12.83 -7.95
CA ASP A 138 -7.14 -12.01 -8.69
C ASP A 138 -5.82 -11.95 -7.91
N ILE A 139 -5.86 -11.69 -6.60
CA ILE A 139 -4.66 -11.66 -5.74
C ILE A 139 -3.98 -13.02 -5.67
N ALA A 140 -4.73 -14.10 -5.46
CA ALA A 140 -4.18 -15.46 -5.39
C ALA A 140 -3.51 -15.90 -6.70
N SER A 141 -3.93 -15.34 -7.83
CA SER A 141 -3.39 -15.66 -9.16
C SER A 141 -2.09 -14.89 -9.52
N VAL A 142 -1.69 -13.91 -8.71
CA VAL A 142 -0.46 -13.15 -8.98
C VAL A 142 0.78 -14.06 -8.84
N GLN A 143 1.51 -14.24 -9.95
CA GLN A 143 2.71 -15.07 -10.05
C GLN A 143 3.98 -14.22 -10.26
N SER A 144 4.00 -12.98 -9.79
CA SER A 144 5.10 -12.06 -10.01
C SER A 144 6.12 -12.07 -8.86
N PRO A 145 7.41 -12.30 -9.13
CA PRO A 145 8.44 -12.29 -8.08
C PRO A 145 8.76 -10.89 -7.54
N ILE A 146 8.29 -9.83 -8.22
CA ILE A 146 8.51 -8.45 -7.79
C ILE A 146 7.35 -7.91 -6.95
N VAL A 147 6.25 -8.67 -6.79
CA VAL A 147 5.07 -8.24 -6.04
C VAL A 147 5.07 -8.88 -4.66
N SER A 148 4.84 -8.06 -3.65
CA SER A 148 4.58 -8.50 -2.28
C SER A 148 3.28 -7.88 -1.75
N PHE A 149 2.69 -8.51 -0.73
CA PHE A 149 1.43 -8.09 -0.15
C PHE A 149 1.59 -7.76 1.32
N GLY A 150 1.10 -6.60 1.74
CA GLY A 150 1.01 -6.14 3.12
C GLY A 150 -0.44 -5.96 3.56
N LEU A 151 -0.65 -5.57 4.81
CA LEU A 151 -1.97 -5.42 5.42
C LEU A 151 -2.41 -3.95 5.38
N HIS A 152 -3.70 -3.70 5.05
CA HIS A 152 -4.33 -2.37 5.06
C HIS A 152 -5.61 -2.31 5.93
N GLY A 153 -5.78 -3.25 6.82
CA GLY A 153 -6.95 -3.39 7.65
C GLY A 153 -8.00 -4.34 7.07
N PHE A 154 -9.04 -4.59 7.87
CA PHE A 154 -10.12 -5.47 7.46
C PHE A 154 -11.16 -4.73 6.62
N ASP A 155 -11.61 -3.58 7.10
CA ASP A 155 -12.79 -2.83 6.65
C ASP A 155 -12.49 -1.37 6.25
N HIS A 156 -11.23 -1.02 6.04
CA HIS A 156 -10.75 0.30 5.64
C HIS A 156 -11.24 1.48 6.53
N ARG A 157 -11.65 1.21 7.77
CA ARG A 157 -12.03 2.28 8.72
C ARG A 157 -10.82 3.08 9.18
N ASP A 158 -11.02 4.38 9.33
CA ASP A 158 -10.01 5.23 9.98
C ASP A 158 -9.84 4.78 11.44
N SER A 159 -8.62 4.36 11.76
CA SER A 159 -8.28 3.83 13.09
C SER A 159 -8.50 4.84 14.22
N MET A 160 -8.55 6.15 13.94
CA MET A 160 -8.85 7.17 14.95
C MET A 160 -10.28 7.09 15.50
N TYR A 161 -11.21 6.48 14.77
CA TYR A 161 -12.63 6.41 15.12
C TYR A 161 -13.08 5.03 15.62
N ILE A 162 -12.13 4.08 15.77
CA ILE A 162 -12.42 2.75 16.31
C ILE A 162 -11.72 2.54 17.65
N SER A 163 -12.28 1.68 18.50
CA SER A 163 -11.63 1.33 19.77
C SER A 163 -10.34 0.54 19.54
N ASN A 164 -9.42 0.59 20.50
CA ASN A 164 -8.20 -0.22 20.44
C ASN A 164 -8.49 -1.73 20.33
N ASN A 165 -9.57 -2.19 20.96
CA ASN A 165 -10.00 -3.59 20.87
C ASN A 165 -10.50 -3.94 19.47
N ASP A 166 -11.33 -3.10 18.85
CA ASP A 166 -11.83 -3.32 17.49
C ASP A 166 -10.68 -3.25 16.49
N PHE A 167 -9.73 -2.33 16.69
CA PHE A 167 -8.52 -2.29 15.89
C PHE A 167 -7.71 -3.59 16.00
N ALA A 168 -7.53 -4.13 17.19
CA ALA A 168 -6.82 -5.40 17.39
C ALA A 168 -7.53 -6.58 16.69
N ILE A 169 -8.86 -6.63 16.79
CA ILE A 169 -9.67 -7.63 16.08
C ILE A 169 -9.52 -7.45 14.57
N SER A 170 -9.63 -6.23 14.05
CA SER A 170 -9.45 -5.93 12.62
C SER A 170 -8.09 -6.40 12.09
N VAL A 171 -7.01 -6.15 12.82
CA VAL A 171 -5.67 -6.63 12.46
C VAL A 171 -5.61 -8.15 12.41
N GLN A 172 -6.13 -8.84 13.42
CA GLN A 172 -6.11 -10.31 13.49
C GLN A 172 -6.92 -10.96 12.38
N GLU A 173 -8.14 -10.48 12.13
CA GLU A 173 -9.00 -11.01 11.07
C GLU A 173 -8.41 -10.70 9.68
N CYS A 174 -7.79 -9.53 9.49
CA CYS A 174 -7.07 -9.19 8.28
C CYS A 174 -5.93 -10.20 7.99
N GLN A 175 -5.05 -10.43 8.97
CA GLN A 175 -3.97 -11.42 8.83
C GLN A 175 -4.51 -12.82 8.54
N LYS A 176 -5.51 -13.26 9.29
CA LYS A 176 -6.12 -14.57 9.16
C LYS A 176 -6.76 -14.78 7.78
N TYR A 177 -7.42 -13.76 7.23
CA TYR A 177 -8.04 -13.83 5.92
C TYR A 177 -6.99 -13.83 4.80
N LEU A 178 -6.08 -12.87 4.80
CA LEU A 178 -5.06 -12.75 3.75
C LEU A 178 -4.12 -13.96 3.68
N ASN A 179 -3.76 -14.54 4.82
CA ASN A 179 -2.94 -15.75 4.88
C ASN A 179 -3.59 -17.00 4.24
N LYS A 180 -4.90 -16.97 3.95
CA LYS A 180 -5.59 -18.03 3.17
C LYS A 180 -5.47 -17.82 1.67
N ILE A 181 -5.18 -16.58 1.24
CA ILE A 181 -5.17 -16.17 -0.17
C ILE A 181 -3.74 -16.08 -0.69
N THR A 182 -2.85 -15.48 0.10
CA THR A 182 -1.47 -15.20 -0.30
C THR A 182 -0.55 -15.13 0.91
N SER A 183 0.77 -15.14 0.67
CA SER A 183 1.74 -14.82 1.72
C SER A 183 1.84 -13.33 1.91
N THR A 184 1.78 -12.86 3.16
CA THR A 184 1.92 -11.43 3.48
C THR A 184 3.25 -11.13 4.14
N ILE A 185 3.81 -9.95 3.82
CA ILE A 185 4.96 -9.39 4.53
C ILE A 185 4.51 -8.68 5.83
N PRO A 186 5.38 -8.53 6.83
CA PRO A 186 4.98 -8.04 8.16
C PRO A 186 4.84 -6.51 8.23
N PHE A 187 4.14 -5.91 7.28
CA PHE A 187 3.92 -4.47 7.24
C PHE A 187 2.41 -4.16 7.22
N TYR A 188 2.03 -3.14 7.98
CA TYR A 188 0.66 -2.65 8.08
C TYR A 188 0.59 -1.18 7.71
N ALA A 189 -0.05 -0.85 6.61
CA ALA A 189 -0.37 0.52 6.23
C ALA A 189 -1.70 0.93 6.89
N TYR A 190 -1.69 2.08 7.57
CA TYR A 190 -2.91 2.61 8.17
C TYR A 190 -3.79 3.23 7.09
N ALA A 191 -5.07 2.86 7.06
CA ALA A 191 -6.08 3.57 6.30
C ALA A 191 -6.11 5.05 6.74
N TYR A 192 -6.19 5.98 5.78
CA TYR A 192 -6.10 7.43 5.98
C TYR A 192 -4.81 7.93 6.66
N GLY A 193 -3.84 7.06 6.89
CA GLY A 193 -2.57 7.41 7.55
C GLY A 193 -2.68 7.74 9.04
N SER A 194 -3.86 7.58 9.65
CA SER A 194 -4.16 7.99 11.01
C SER A 194 -3.95 6.86 12.01
N CYS A 195 -3.33 7.14 13.16
CA CYS A 195 -3.14 6.15 14.21
C CYS A 195 -2.92 6.77 15.59
N THR A 196 -3.04 5.94 16.63
CA THR A 196 -2.68 6.26 18.01
C THR A 196 -1.46 5.46 18.48
N ASN A 197 -0.86 5.85 19.60
CA ASN A 197 0.21 5.05 20.23
C ASN A 197 -0.29 3.65 20.67
N ALA A 198 -1.56 3.52 21.01
CA ALA A 198 -2.16 2.23 21.36
C ALA A 198 -2.23 1.30 20.15
N HIS A 199 -2.60 1.83 18.97
CA HIS A 199 -2.61 1.08 17.71
C HIS A 199 -1.20 0.59 17.34
N ASN A 200 -0.17 1.45 17.49
CA ASN A 200 1.22 1.04 17.29
C ASN A 200 1.64 -0.09 18.24
N SER A 201 1.17 -0.05 19.49
CA SER A 201 1.44 -1.12 20.46
C SER A 201 0.76 -2.43 20.05
N THR A 202 -0.45 -2.37 19.52
CA THR A 202 -1.16 -3.53 18.95
C THR A 202 -0.39 -4.13 17.77
N LEU A 203 0.06 -3.31 16.80
CA LEU A 203 0.85 -3.80 15.68
C LEU A 203 2.16 -4.45 16.13
N LYS A 204 2.84 -3.84 17.11
CA LYS A 204 4.06 -4.42 17.69
C LYS A 204 3.81 -5.79 18.33
N GLN A 205 2.69 -5.98 19.03
CA GLN A 205 2.29 -7.27 19.60
C GLN A 205 1.96 -8.31 18.52
N ALA A 206 1.40 -7.85 17.40
CA ALA A 206 1.14 -8.68 16.21
C ALA A 206 2.38 -8.90 15.33
N HIS A 207 3.57 -8.43 15.74
CA HIS A 207 4.82 -8.46 14.97
C HIS A 207 4.73 -7.75 13.61
N LEU A 208 3.92 -6.70 13.53
CA LEU A 208 3.76 -5.88 12.34
C LEU A 208 4.49 -4.54 12.47
N ILE A 209 5.00 -4.05 11.36
CA ILE A 209 5.71 -2.78 11.24
C ILE A 209 4.72 -1.75 10.68
N PRO A 210 4.46 -0.65 11.41
CA PRO A 210 3.56 0.39 10.95
C PRO A 210 4.14 1.16 9.76
N VAL A 211 3.26 1.48 8.80
CA VAL A 211 3.57 2.25 7.59
C VAL A 211 2.66 3.48 7.55
N TYR A 212 3.27 4.67 7.53
CA TYR A 212 2.58 5.96 7.63
C TYR A 212 2.60 6.74 6.31
N MET A 213 1.54 7.50 6.07
CA MET A 213 1.44 8.46 4.98
C MET A 213 1.68 9.88 5.49
N ASN A 214 2.94 10.30 5.66
CA ASN A 214 3.27 11.60 6.24
C ASN A 214 4.43 12.35 5.54
N GLY A 215 4.96 11.79 4.44
CA GLY A 215 5.99 12.42 3.63
C GLY A 215 7.39 12.49 4.24
N TYR A 216 7.62 11.89 5.40
CA TYR A 216 8.96 11.87 5.99
C TYR A 216 9.89 10.89 5.26
N GLN A 217 11.20 11.16 5.32
CA GLN A 217 12.21 10.30 4.73
C GLN A 217 12.68 9.24 5.73
N ASN A 218 12.95 8.03 5.22
CA ASN A 218 13.40 6.91 6.03
C ASN A 218 14.93 6.85 6.07
N TYR A 219 15.50 7.05 7.25
CA TYR A 219 16.95 6.96 7.47
C TYR A 219 17.32 5.63 8.16
N ASN A 220 17.23 5.56 9.48
CA ASN A 220 17.58 4.41 10.30
C ASN A 220 16.60 4.15 11.45
N ASP A 221 15.43 4.77 11.44
CA ASP A 221 14.35 4.42 12.37
C ASP A 221 13.59 3.21 11.83
N HIS A 222 13.92 2.04 12.36
CA HIS A 222 13.31 0.76 11.96
C HIS A 222 11.99 0.44 12.70
N ARG A 223 11.45 1.38 13.49
CA ARG A 223 10.18 1.17 14.18
C ARG A 223 8.97 1.36 13.27
N CYS A 224 9.16 2.07 12.16
CA CYS A 224 8.11 2.38 11.21
C CYS A 224 8.70 2.71 9.83
N ILE A 225 7.82 2.76 8.83
CA ILE A 225 8.09 3.23 7.48
C ILE A 225 7.25 4.48 7.21
N HIS A 226 7.84 5.48 6.58
CA HIS A 226 7.19 6.72 6.15
C HIS A 226 7.08 6.74 4.63
N ARG A 227 5.93 7.17 4.10
CA ARG A 227 5.65 7.21 2.67
C ARG A 227 5.28 8.61 2.18
N GLU A 228 5.52 8.85 0.91
CA GLU A 228 5.10 10.05 0.14
C GLU A 228 4.09 9.61 -0.95
N LEU A 229 3.02 10.39 -1.13
CA LEU A 229 2.00 10.11 -2.14
C LEU A 229 2.48 10.56 -3.53
N ILE A 230 2.34 9.70 -4.53
CA ILE A 230 2.43 10.07 -5.96
C ILE A 230 1.05 10.58 -6.40
N LYS A 231 1.02 11.79 -6.96
CA LYS A 231 -0.17 12.46 -7.49
C LYS A 231 0.10 12.96 -8.88
#